data_846883a63b4ce065f2c72e1eb0888a56
#
_entry.id   846883a63b4ce065f2c72e1eb0888a56
#
_cell.length_a   1.000
_cell.length_b   1.000
_cell.length_c   1.000
_cell.angle_alpha   90.00
_cell.angle_beta   90.00
_cell.angle_gamma   90.00
#
_symmetry.space_group_name_H-M   'P 1'
#
loop_
_entity.id
_entity.type
_entity.pdbx_description
1 polymer ?
#
loop_
_entity_poly.entity_id
_entity_poly.type
_entity_poly.pdbx_seq_one_letter_code
_entity_poly.pdbx_strand_id
1 'polypeptide(L)'
;MKITLPYYKMPSWNTLYAGRHWTVRQEMANYAHQSVSEALRGMKWTPFKAKVEITVVAYLKRTIDCSNVCMKMIEDGLKRSGVIKDDRIKYVESVKLVVKKAKKDYTEIYIEKVK
;
A
#
# COMPACT_ATOMS: atom_id res chain seq x y z
N MET A 1 -4.64 -0.80 13.26
CA MET A 1 -3.43 -1.56 12.84
C MET A 1 -2.51 -0.67 12.05
N LYS A 2 -1.24 -0.65 12.37
CA LYS A 2 -0.23 0.11 11.62
C LYS A 2 0.81 -0.85 11.06
N ILE A 3 1.08 -0.75 9.75
CA ILE A 3 2.11 -1.54 9.08
C ILE A 3 3.14 -0.58 8.53
N THR A 4 4.42 -0.74 8.91
CA THR A 4 5.51 0.09 8.40
C THR A 4 6.34 -0.71 7.40
N LEU A 5 6.55 -0.11 6.22
CA LEU A 5 7.38 -0.66 5.16
C LEU A 5 8.61 0.23 5.02
N PRO A 6 9.71 -0.07 5.78
CA PRO A 6 10.81 0.89 5.98
C PRO A 6 11.62 1.19 4.73
N TYR A 7 11.54 0.35 3.71
CA TYR A 7 12.31 0.51 2.48
C TYR A 7 11.44 0.59 1.24
N TYR A 8 10.12 0.58 1.39
CA TYR A 8 9.21 0.56 0.26
C TYR A 8 8.92 1.98 -0.22
N LYS A 9 9.31 2.26 -1.45
CA LYS A 9 8.98 3.51 -2.14
C LYS A 9 7.71 3.31 -2.93
N MET A 10 6.69 4.12 -2.67
CA MET A 10 5.45 4.08 -3.45
C MET A 10 5.73 4.44 -4.91
N PRO A 11 5.30 3.62 -5.86
CA PRO A 11 5.53 3.89 -7.27
C PRO A 11 4.60 4.99 -7.80
N SER A 12 5.00 5.63 -8.89
CA SER A 12 4.13 6.53 -9.62
C SER A 12 3.34 5.76 -10.68
N TRP A 13 2.22 6.32 -11.12
CA TRP A 13 1.47 5.77 -12.24
C TRP A 13 2.33 5.67 -13.50
N ASN A 14 3.18 6.66 -13.75
CA ASN A 14 4.07 6.66 -14.91
C ASN A 14 5.07 5.49 -14.86
N THR A 15 5.62 5.19 -13.69
CA THR A 15 6.53 4.05 -13.53
C THR A 15 5.85 2.74 -13.91
N LEU A 16 4.55 2.61 -13.60
CA LEU A 16 3.83 1.36 -13.79
C LEU A 16 3.20 1.22 -15.19
N TYR A 17 2.74 2.32 -15.79
CA TYR A 17 1.85 2.23 -16.95
C TYR A 17 2.31 2.99 -18.20
N ALA A 18 3.18 3.98 -18.10
CA ALA A 18 3.58 4.79 -19.25
C ALA A 18 4.48 4.03 -20.23
N GLY A 19 3.88 3.27 -21.14
CA GLY A 19 4.60 2.53 -22.17
C GLY A 19 5.46 1.38 -21.66
N ARG A 20 5.31 1.00 -20.40
CA ARG A 20 6.09 -0.08 -19.80
C ARG A 20 5.48 -1.45 -20.10
N HIS A 21 6.35 -2.45 -20.27
CA HIS A 21 5.91 -3.83 -20.42
C HIS A 21 5.14 -4.28 -19.16
N TRP A 22 4.14 -5.15 -19.34
CA TRP A 22 3.32 -5.64 -18.23
C TRP A 22 4.13 -6.33 -17.12
N THR A 23 5.30 -6.88 -17.43
CA THR A 23 6.17 -7.52 -16.43
C THR A 23 6.64 -6.53 -15.36
N VAL A 24 6.78 -5.24 -15.69
CA VAL A 24 7.15 -4.21 -14.70
C VAL A 24 6.08 -4.12 -13.62
N ARG A 25 4.79 -4.09 -14.03
CA ARG A 25 3.69 -4.06 -13.07
C ARG A 25 3.64 -5.31 -12.20
N GLN A 26 3.89 -6.47 -12.80
CA GLN A 26 3.90 -7.74 -12.08
C GLN A 26 5.03 -7.78 -11.04
N GLU A 27 6.23 -7.37 -11.41
CA GLU A 27 7.37 -7.29 -10.49
C GLU A 27 7.10 -6.33 -9.33
N MET A 28 6.51 -5.17 -9.62
CA MET A 28 6.17 -4.19 -8.59
C MET A 28 5.08 -4.70 -7.66
N ALA A 29 4.08 -5.41 -8.20
CA ALA A 29 3.04 -6.04 -7.39
C ALA A 29 3.62 -7.11 -6.45
N ASN A 30 4.54 -7.94 -6.97
CA ASN A 30 5.22 -8.95 -6.17
C ASN A 30 6.08 -8.33 -5.07
N TYR A 31 6.77 -7.25 -5.39
CA TYR A 31 7.59 -6.52 -4.43
C TYR A 31 6.73 -5.92 -3.31
N ALA A 32 5.61 -5.33 -3.66
CA ALA A 32 4.68 -4.77 -2.66
C ALA A 32 4.12 -5.88 -1.75
N HIS A 33 3.71 -7.00 -2.33
CA HIS A 33 3.22 -8.14 -1.55
C HIS A 33 4.29 -8.68 -0.61
N GLN A 34 5.52 -8.83 -1.10
CA GLN A 34 6.64 -9.29 -0.30
C GLN A 34 6.92 -8.32 0.87
N SER A 35 6.92 -7.02 0.60
CA SER A 35 7.17 -5.99 1.61
C SER A 35 6.12 -6.03 2.72
N VAL A 36 4.85 -6.15 2.35
CA VAL A 36 3.75 -6.29 3.32
C VAL A 36 3.90 -7.58 4.12
N SER A 37 4.17 -8.70 3.47
CA SER A 37 4.32 -9.99 4.13
C SER A 37 5.47 -9.99 5.14
N GLU A 38 6.60 -9.40 4.79
CA GLU A 38 7.75 -9.29 5.69
C GLU A 38 7.42 -8.44 6.91
N ALA A 39 6.74 -7.31 6.72
CA ALA A 39 6.32 -6.46 7.82
C ALA A 39 5.35 -7.18 8.77
N LEU A 40 4.45 -7.98 8.23
CA LEU A 40 3.47 -8.73 9.02
C LEU A 40 4.09 -9.83 9.86
N ARG A 41 5.21 -10.42 9.44
CA ARG A 41 5.89 -11.46 10.20
C ARG A 41 6.35 -11.00 11.58
N GLY A 42 6.68 -9.71 11.73
CA GLY A 42 7.13 -9.16 13.00
C GLY A 42 6.01 -8.65 13.89
N MET A 43 4.76 -8.90 13.52
CA MET A 43 3.60 -8.31 14.18
C MET A 43 2.63 -9.40 14.64
N LYS A 44 1.92 -9.12 15.75
CA LYS A 44 0.72 -9.87 16.10
C LYS A 44 -0.45 -9.21 15.41
N TRP A 45 -1.16 -9.96 14.59
CA TRP A 45 -2.30 -9.42 13.83
C TRP A 45 -3.29 -10.51 13.49
N THR A 46 -4.51 -10.10 13.18
CA THR A 46 -5.56 -11.00 12.70
C THR A 46 -6.22 -10.35 11.49
N PRO A 47 -6.72 -11.16 10.53
CA PRO A 47 -7.45 -10.60 9.39
C PRO A 47 -8.67 -9.80 9.84
N PHE A 48 -8.93 -8.71 9.15
CA PHE A 48 -10.14 -7.94 9.38
C PHE A 48 -11.34 -8.65 8.77
N LYS A 49 -12.38 -8.85 9.56
CA LYS A 49 -13.64 -9.47 9.10
C LYS A 49 -14.71 -8.43 8.79
N ALA A 50 -14.58 -7.25 9.36
CA ALA A 50 -15.50 -6.14 9.15
C ALA A 50 -14.92 -5.16 8.13
N LYS A 51 -15.76 -4.24 7.67
CA LYS A 51 -15.37 -3.17 6.76
C LYS A 51 -14.32 -2.26 7.40
N VAL A 52 -13.32 -1.85 6.65
CA VAL A 52 -12.18 -1.05 7.14
C VAL A 52 -12.00 0.24 6.36
N GLU A 53 -11.30 1.18 6.96
CA GLU A 53 -10.76 2.37 6.33
C GLU A 53 -9.24 2.22 6.28
N ILE A 54 -8.64 2.52 5.12
CA ILE A 54 -7.21 2.39 4.90
C ILE A 54 -6.62 3.77 4.63
N THR A 55 -5.54 4.10 5.33
CA THR A 55 -4.76 5.30 5.05
C THR A 55 -3.33 4.88 4.75
N VAL A 56 -2.83 5.27 3.57
CA VAL A 56 -1.47 5.01 3.16
C VAL A 56 -0.71 6.33 3.19
N VAL A 57 0.39 6.38 3.93
CA VAL A 57 1.27 7.55 3.99
C VAL A 57 2.55 7.21 3.25
N ALA A 58 2.77 7.88 2.13
CA ALA A 58 3.97 7.73 1.32
C ALA A 58 4.98 8.81 1.69
N TYR A 59 6.11 8.41 2.24
CA TYR A 59 7.22 9.32 2.55
C TYR A 59 8.23 9.25 1.41
N LEU A 60 8.49 10.38 0.77
CA LEU A 60 9.31 10.43 -0.43
C LEU A 60 10.42 11.47 -0.32
N LYS A 61 11.61 11.11 -0.78
CA LYS A 61 12.74 12.03 -0.85
C LYS A 61 12.50 13.12 -1.89
N ARG A 62 11.87 12.77 -3.01
CA ARG A 62 11.53 13.71 -4.07
C ARG A 62 10.04 13.97 -4.05
N THR A 63 9.67 15.24 -4.17
CA THR A 63 8.26 15.60 -4.24
C THR A 63 7.69 15.24 -5.61
N ILE A 64 6.51 14.62 -5.60
CA ILE A 64 5.70 14.41 -6.79
C ILE A 64 4.27 14.76 -6.45
N ASP A 65 3.45 14.99 -7.46
CA ASP A 65 2.03 15.26 -7.23
C ASP A 65 1.37 14.04 -6.57
N CYS A 66 0.56 14.29 -5.57
CA CYS A 66 -0.14 13.23 -4.84
C CYS A 66 -0.94 12.33 -5.79
N SER A 67 -1.58 12.91 -6.81
CA SER A 67 -2.35 12.17 -7.81
C SER A 67 -1.51 11.22 -8.67
N ASN A 68 -0.19 11.40 -8.71
CA ASN A 68 0.71 10.53 -9.47
C ASN A 68 1.21 9.33 -8.67
N VAL A 69 0.95 9.28 -7.38
CA VAL A 69 1.34 8.13 -6.54
C VAL A 69 0.29 7.03 -6.66
N CYS A 70 0.73 5.82 -6.96
CA CYS A 70 -0.15 4.68 -7.17
C CYS A 70 -0.21 3.80 -5.92
N MET A 71 -1.39 3.69 -5.31
CA MET A 71 -1.62 2.82 -4.15
C MET A 71 -2.03 1.40 -4.52
N LYS A 72 -2.34 1.15 -5.77
CA LYS A 72 -2.94 -0.12 -6.21
C LYS A 72 -2.13 -1.34 -5.77
N MET A 73 -0.82 -1.26 -5.83
CA MET A 73 0.05 -2.39 -5.47
C MET A 73 0.00 -2.69 -3.98
N ILE A 74 -0.15 -1.67 -3.14
CA ILE A 74 -0.31 -1.84 -1.70
C ILE A 74 -1.66 -2.48 -1.38
N GLU A 75 -2.73 -2.04 -2.02
CA GLU A 75 -4.07 -2.62 -1.83
C GLU A 75 -4.06 -4.11 -2.20
N ASP A 76 -3.47 -4.45 -3.33
CA ASP A 76 -3.31 -5.83 -3.76
C ASP A 76 -2.46 -6.64 -2.77
N GLY A 77 -1.41 -6.03 -2.23
CA GLY A 77 -0.55 -6.67 -1.24
C GLY A 77 -1.29 -6.99 0.06
N LEU A 78 -2.13 -6.08 0.53
CA LEU A 78 -2.96 -6.30 1.73
C LEU A 78 -3.97 -7.43 1.51
N LYS A 79 -4.59 -7.46 0.34
CA LYS A 79 -5.53 -8.49 -0.04
C LYS A 79 -4.84 -9.86 -0.15
N ARG A 80 -3.73 -9.93 -0.86
CA ARG A 80 -2.96 -11.18 -1.06
C ARG A 80 -2.38 -11.71 0.24
N SER A 81 -2.05 -10.85 1.18
CA SER A 81 -1.54 -11.24 2.50
C SER A 81 -2.65 -11.62 3.49
N GLY A 82 -3.91 -11.42 3.12
CA GLY A 82 -5.05 -11.80 3.95
C GLY A 82 -5.41 -10.80 5.04
N VAL A 83 -4.80 -9.61 5.06
CA VAL A 83 -5.13 -8.56 6.04
C VAL A 83 -6.56 -8.08 5.84
N ILE A 84 -6.95 -7.89 4.59
CA ILE A 84 -8.32 -7.58 4.18
C ILE A 84 -8.81 -8.71 3.29
N LYS A 85 -10.12 -8.97 3.29
CA LYS A 85 -10.69 -10.05 2.50
C LYS A 85 -10.71 -9.73 1.02
N ASP A 86 -11.02 -8.48 0.69
CA ASP A 86 -11.07 -7.98 -0.69
C ASP A 86 -11.00 -6.45 -0.64
N ASP A 87 -10.74 -5.82 -1.79
CA ASP A 87 -10.71 -4.36 -1.93
C ASP A 87 -12.06 -3.75 -2.34
N ARG A 88 -13.12 -4.58 -2.46
CA ARG A 88 -14.45 -4.10 -2.80
C ARG A 88 -15.06 -3.24 -1.69
N ILE A 89 -16.02 -2.38 -2.04
CA ILE A 89 -16.69 -1.51 -1.08
C ILE A 89 -17.37 -2.26 0.07
N LYS A 90 -17.65 -3.52 -0.09
CA LYS A 90 -18.17 -4.37 0.99
C LYS A 90 -17.18 -4.50 2.15
N TYR A 91 -15.89 -4.47 1.84
CA TYR A 91 -14.80 -4.71 2.81
C TYR A 91 -13.94 -3.48 3.07
N VAL A 92 -13.94 -2.51 2.16
CA VAL A 92 -13.15 -1.29 2.28
C VAL A 92 -14.04 -0.09 2.04
N GLU A 93 -14.21 0.73 3.08
CA GLU A 93 -15.03 1.95 3.03
C GLU A 93 -14.33 3.05 2.24
N SER A 94 -13.04 3.23 2.52
CA SER A 94 -12.26 4.29 1.90
C SER A 94 -10.78 3.95 1.91
N VAL A 95 -10.07 4.48 0.92
CA VAL A 95 -8.61 4.45 0.88
C VAL A 95 -8.14 5.89 0.72
N LYS A 96 -7.34 6.36 1.67
CA LYS A 96 -6.81 7.70 1.67
C LYS A 96 -5.31 7.65 1.45
N LEU A 97 -4.82 8.49 0.55
CA LEU A 97 -3.39 8.65 0.32
C LEU A 97 -2.92 9.98 0.89
N VAL A 98 -1.85 9.93 1.65
CA VAL A 98 -1.14 11.11 2.13
C VAL A 98 0.30 11.01 1.64
N VAL A 99 0.81 12.04 1.00
CA VAL A 99 2.18 12.09 0.51
C VAL A 99 2.94 13.13 1.33
N LYS A 100 4.06 12.73 1.91
CA LYS A 100 4.91 13.62 2.71
C LYS A 100 6.35 13.55 2.23
N LYS A 101 7.04 14.69 2.27
CA LYS A 101 8.47 14.73 2.00
C LYS A 101 9.24 14.23 3.22
N ALA A 102 10.27 13.43 2.97
CA ALA A 102 11.11 12.88 4.03
C ALA A 102 12.55 12.76 3.54
N LYS A 103 13.46 12.43 4.44
CA LYS A 103 14.88 12.25 4.11
C LYS A 103 15.15 10.93 3.39
N LYS A 104 14.24 9.98 3.50
CA LYS A 104 14.32 8.68 2.82
C LYS A 104 12.93 8.22 2.39
N ASP A 105 12.88 7.31 1.43
CA ASP A 105 11.64 6.72 0.96
C ASP A 105 11.19 5.60 1.88
N TYR A 106 9.97 5.67 2.37
CA TYR A 106 9.32 4.58 3.11
C TYR A 106 7.81 4.80 3.12
N THR A 107 7.07 3.80 3.59
CA THR A 107 5.59 3.83 3.56
C THR A 107 5.04 3.32 4.87
N GLU A 108 3.96 3.94 5.32
CA GLU A 108 3.18 3.48 6.48
C GLU A 108 1.74 3.24 6.05
N ILE A 109 1.14 2.17 6.55
CA ILE A 109 -0.23 1.80 6.25
C ILE A 109 -1.01 1.73 7.56
N TYR A 110 -2.12 2.45 7.62
CA TYR A 110 -3.02 2.45 8.78
C TYR A 110 -4.34 1.83 8.37
N ILE A 111 -4.79 0.82 9.08
CA ILE A 111 -6.04 0.14 8.81
C ILE A 111 -6.88 0.17 10.07
N GLU A 112 -8.09 0.71 9.97
CA GLU A 112 -9.02 0.83 11.07
C GLU A 112 -10.39 0.29 10.68
N LYS A 113 -11.02 -0.40 11.63
CA LYS A 113 -12.38 -0.88 11.45
C LYS A 113 -13.34 0.31 11.42
N VAL A 114 -14.28 0.29 10.50
CA VAL A 114 -15.33 1.32 10.40
C VAL A 114 -16.24 1.19 11.62
N LYS A 115 -16.52 2.31 12.24
CA LYS A 115 -17.42 2.38 13.41
C LYS A 115 -18.87 2.42 12.99
#